data_467ba08886b158545a456f829fc1c7ff
#
_entry.id   467ba08886b158545a456f829fc1c7ff
#
_cell.length_a   1.000
_cell.length_b   1.000
_cell.length_c   1.000
_cell.angle_alpha   90.00
_cell.angle_beta   90.00
_cell.angle_gamma   90.00
#
_symmetry.space_group_name_H-M   'P 1'
#
loop_
_entity.id
_entity.type
_entity.pdbx_description
1 polymer ?
#
loop_
_entity_poly.entity_id
_entity_poly.type
_entity_poly.pdbx_seq_one_letter_code
_entity_poly.pdbx_strand_id
1 'polypeptide(L)'
;MSKIIGIDLGTTNSCVAIMDGTQPKVLENAEGVRTTPSIVAFTESGEKLVGLPAKRQAVTNPENTFFSVKRLIGKSFDDSNLKKDIQGLPYKVIKSDNGTDAWVQSRDKKYSPSQISAFILMKMKESAEKYLGSEVKQAVITVPAYFNDAQRQATKDAGKIAGLEVLRIINEPTAAALAYGLDKKKAKTIAVYDLGGGTFDISVLELG
;
A
#
# COMPACT_ATOMS: atom_id res chain seq x y z
N MET A 1 -11.14 5.15 -23.55
CA MET A 1 -9.74 5.10 -23.06
C MET A 1 -9.76 4.42 -21.71
N SER A 2 -8.87 3.47 -21.45
CA SER A 2 -8.71 2.86 -20.11
C SER A 2 -8.33 3.97 -19.13
N LYS A 3 -9.06 4.06 -18.01
CA LYS A 3 -8.74 5.05 -16.96
C LYS A 3 -7.61 4.52 -16.09
N ILE A 4 -6.58 5.33 -15.90
CA ILE A 4 -5.45 5.04 -15.01
C ILE A 4 -5.78 5.62 -13.64
N ILE A 5 -5.58 4.84 -12.58
CA ILE A 5 -5.72 5.30 -11.20
C ILE A 5 -4.36 5.49 -10.56
N GLY A 6 -4.24 6.47 -9.67
CA GLY A 6 -3.11 6.63 -8.77
C GLY A 6 -3.44 6.02 -7.42
N ILE A 7 -2.54 5.20 -6.87
CA ILE A 7 -2.71 4.59 -5.55
C ILE A 7 -1.51 4.94 -4.69
N ASP A 8 -1.79 5.52 -3.54
CA ASP A 8 -0.85 5.58 -2.44
C ASP A 8 -1.11 4.38 -1.52
N LEU A 9 -0.20 3.40 -1.57
CA LEU A 9 -0.25 2.19 -0.74
C LEU A 9 0.54 2.44 0.55
N GLY A 10 -0.06 3.15 1.49
CA GLY A 10 0.60 3.56 2.73
C GLY A 10 0.72 2.43 3.77
N THR A 11 1.64 2.59 4.72
CA THR A 11 1.85 1.63 5.82
C THR A 11 0.63 1.51 6.73
N THR A 12 -0.02 2.64 7.01
CA THR A 12 -1.18 2.73 7.91
C THR A 12 -2.49 2.92 7.16
N ASN A 13 -2.50 3.82 6.17
CA ASN A 13 -3.67 4.11 5.36
C ASN A 13 -3.28 4.18 3.89
N SER A 14 -4.20 3.81 3.02
CA SER A 14 -4.07 3.92 1.57
C SER A 14 -5.14 4.82 0.99
N CYS A 15 -4.87 5.44 -0.15
CA CYS A 15 -5.87 6.20 -0.88
C CYS A 15 -5.76 5.96 -2.39
N VAL A 16 -6.83 6.28 -3.10
CA VAL A 16 -6.90 6.19 -4.56
C VAL A 16 -7.37 7.50 -5.15
N ALA A 17 -6.76 7.88 -6.26
CA ALA A 17 -7.08 9.09 -6.99
C ALA A 17 -7.20 8.82 -8.50
N ILE A 18 -7.93 9.70 -9.17
CA ILE A 18 -8.07 9.75 -10.62
C ILE A 18 -7.78 11.15 -11.14
N MET A 19 -7.57 11.27 -12.43
CA MET A 19 -7.65 12.56 -13.10
C MET A 19 -9.12 12.83 -13.47
N ASP A 20 -9.68 13.90 -12.94
CA ASP A 20 -11.00 14.43 -13.29
C ASP A 20 -10.78 15.69 -14.16
N GLY A 21 -10.82 15.49 -15.48
CA GLY A 21 -10.31 16.48 -16.42
C GLY A 21 -8.80 16.68 -16.25
N THR A 22 -8.39 17.90 -15.88
CA THR A 22 -6.98 18.28 -15.65
C THR A 22 -6.58 18.29 -14.18
N GLN A 23 -7.53 17.99 -13.25
CA GLN A 23 -7.29 18.04 -11.82
C GLN A 23 -7.25 16.65 -11.20
N PRO A 24 -6.32 16.38 -10.28
CA PRO A 24 -6.34 15.14 -9.51
C PRO A 24 -7.47 15.17 -8.50
N LYS A 25 -8.17 14.05 -8.35
CA LYS A 25 -9.27 13.89 -7.40
C LYS A 25 -9.07 12.63 -6.59
N VAL A 26 -8.92 12.78 -5.29
CA VAL A 26 -8.91 11.65 -4.34
C VAL A 26 -10.34 11.18 -4.15
N LEU A 27 -10.56 9.86 -4.28
CA LEU A 27 -11.88 9.25 -4.22
C LEU A 27 -12.23 8.87 -2.78
N GLU A 28 -13.52 8.94 -2.49
CA GLU A 28 -14.08 8.40 -1.25
C GLU A 28 -14.31 6.89 -1.38
N ASN A 29 -14.07 6.17 -0.30
CA ASN A 29 -14.38 4.76 -0.21
C ASN A 29 -15.86 4.51 0.16
N ALA A 30 -16.23 3.25 0.37
CA ALA A 30 -17.60 2.89 0.72
C ALA A 30 -18.09 3.48 2.07
N GLU A 31 -17.17 3.86 2.92
CA GLU A 31 -17.40 4.48 4.23
C GLU A 31 -17.49 6.02 4.16
N GLY A 32 -17.40 6.61 2.97
CA GLY A 32 -17.46 8.06 2.75
C GLY A 32 -16.21 8.84 3.17
N VAL A 33 -15.08 8.15 3.31
CA VAL A 33 -13.80 8.77 3.67
C VAL A 33 -12.75 8.54 2.58
N ARG A 34 -11.78 9.46 2.46
CA ARG A 34 -10.78 9.46 1.39
C ARG A 34 -9.58 8.55 1.65
N THR A 35 -9.48 7.99 2.84
CA THR A 35 -8.41 7.07 3.21
C THR A 35 -9.01 5.76 3.70
N THR A 36 -8.36 4.66 3.37
CA THR A 36 -8.75 3.31 3.79
C THR A 36 -7.62 2.74 4.64
N PRO A 37 -7.89 2.24 5.84
CA PRO A 37 -6.87 1.57 6.65
C PRO A 37 -6.21 0.44 5.86
N SER A 38 -4.88 0.39 5.87
CA SER A 38 -4.09 -0.67 5.24
C SER A 38 -4.07 -1.92 6.13
N ILE A 39 -5.25 -2.46 6.40
CA ILE A 39 -5.52 -3.56 7.32
C ILE A 39 -6.35 -4.63 6.60
N VAL A 40 -5.93 -5.88 6.75
CA VAL A 40 -6.64 -7.06 6.23
C VAL A 40 -6.86 -8.04 7.36
N ALA A 41 -8.05 -8.58 7.48
CA ALA A 41 -8.35 -9.61 8.47
C ALA A 41 -9.08 -10.79 7.85
N PHE A 42 -8.89 -11.96 8.45
CA PHE A 42 -9.64 -13.17 8.10
C PHE A 42 -10.49 -13.60 9.30
N THR A 43 -11.79 -13.67 9.10
CA THR A 43 -12.75 -14.11 10.12
C THR A 43 -12.62 -15.59 10.41
N GLU A 44 -13.31 -16.08 11.42
CA GLU A 44 -13.38 -17.49 11.76
C GLU A 44 -14.01 -18.33 10.64
N SER A 45 -14.99 -17.78 9.94
CA SER A 45 -15.61 -18.40 8.75
C SER A 45 -14.72 -18.36 7.51
N GLY A 46 -13.54 -17.73 7.57
CA GLY A 46 -12.63 -17.57 6.42
C GLY A 46 -12.96 -16.39 5.51
N GLU A 47 -13.93 -15.55 5.88
CA GLU A 47 -14.22 -14.30 5.17
C GLU A 47 -13.04 -13.33 5.30
N LYS A 48 -12.74 -12.65 4.19
CA LYS A 48 -11.70 -11.62 4.14
C LYS A 48 -12.31 -10.23 4.33
N LEU A 49 -11.83 -9.50 5.32
CA LEU A 49 -12.17 -8.11 5.59
C LEU A 49 -10.99 -7.20 5.23
N VAL A 50 -11.28 -6.03 4.65
CA VAL A 50 -10.25 -5.04 4.26
C VAL A 50 -10.67 -3.65 4.71
N GLY A 51 -9.73 -2.87 5.21
CA GLY A 51 -9.97 -1.49 5.62
C GLY A 51 -10.66 -1.36 6.96
N LEU A 52 -11.66 -0.50 7.05
CA LEU A 52 -12.35 -0.19 8.31
C LEU A 52 -13.03 -1.42 8.95
N PRO A 53 -13.69 -2.33 8.22
CA PRO A 53 -14.22 -3.57 8.80
C PRO A 53 -13.14 -4.42 9.48
N ALA A 54 -11.97 -4.58 8.82
CA ALA A 54 -10.84 -5.30 9.40
C ALA A 54 -10.31 -4.60 10.68
N LYS A 55 -10.21 -3.26 10.65
CA LYS A 55 -9.76 -2.47 11.80
C LYS A 55 -10.69 -2.62 13.00
N ARG A 56 -12.00 -2.60 12.79
CA ARG A 56 -12.99 -2.68 13.88
C ARG A 56 -12.93 -3.97 14.69
N GLN A 57 -12.62 -5.09 14.05
CA GLN A 57 -12.54 -6.39 14.71
C GLN A 57 -11.11 -6.76 15.18
N ALA A 58 -10.12 -5.88 14.97
CA ALA A 58 -8.70 -6.17 15.27
C ALA A 58 -8.46 -6.55 16.74
N VAL A 59 -9.18 -5.94 17.68
CA VAL A 59 -9.05 -6.22 19.11
C VAL A 59 -9.53 -7.62 19.47
N THR A 60 -10.57 -8.12 18.81
CA THR A 60 -11.15 -9.45 19.07
C THR A 60 -10.52 -10.57 18.25
N ASN A 61 -9.77 -10.23 17.19
CA ASN A 61 -9.14 -11.20 16.29
C ASN A 61 -7.72 -10.74 15.90
N PRO A 62 -6.84 -10.43 16.87
CA PRO A 62 -5.54 -9.82 16.60
C PRO A 62 -4.60 -10.72 15.80
N GLU A 63 -4.61 -12.03 16.05
CA GLU A 63 -3.71 -12.99 15.38
C GLU A 63 -3.99 -13.17 13.88
N ASN A 64 -5.21 -12.87 13.44
CA ASN A 64 -5.62 -13.00 12.03
C ASN A 64 -5.90 -11.63 11.38
N THR A 65 -5.40 -10.54 12.00
CA THR A 65 -5.54 -9.17 11.51
C THR A 65 -4.18 -8.58 11.20
N PHE A 66 -3.92 -8.33 9.93
CA PHE A 66 -2.61 -7.93 9.40
C PHE A 66 -2.60 -6.43 9.10
N PHE A 67 -1.69 -5.72 9.71
CA PHE A 67 -1.41 -4.30 9.50
C PHE A 67 0.09 -4.06 9.41
N SER A 68 0.51 -2.88 8.94
CA SER A 68 1.92 -2.53 8.73
C SER A 68 2.69 -3.50 7.82
N VAL A 69 1.99 -4.26 6.97
CA VAL A 69 2.56 -5.30 6.10
C VAL A 69 3.55 -4.72 5.09
N LYS A 70 3.44 -3.43 4.77
CA LYS A 70 4.42 -2.71 3.95
C LYS A 70 5.84 -2.79 4.51
N ARG A 71 6.01 -2.96 5.83
CA ARG A 71 7.31 -3.17 6.48
C ARG A 71 7.92 -4.54 6.18
N LEU A 72 7.11 -5.50 5.76
CA LEU A 72 7.53 -6.88 5.43
C LEU A 72 7.82 -7.06 3.94
N ILE A 73 7.25 -6.20 3.09
CA ILE A 73 7.26 -6.39 1.63
C ILE A 73 8.69 -6.42 1.09
N GLY A 74 9.03 -7.45 0.32
CA GLY A 74 10.34 -7.61 -0.28
C GLY A 74 11.50 -7.79 0.70
N LYS A 75 11.21 -8.13 1.98
CA LYS A 75 12.25 -8.38 3.01
C LYS A 75 12.45 -9.86 3.26
N SER A 76 13.72 -10.22 3.50
CA SER A 76 14.08 -11.54 4.00
C SER A 76 13.64 -11.70 5.47
N PHE A 77 13.20 -12.89 5.83
CA PHE A 77 12.84 -13.22 7.22
C PHE A 77 14.03 -13.09 8.19
N ASP A 78 15.24 -13.32 7.68
CA ASP A 78 16.47 -13.26 8.48
C ASP A 78 17.08 -11.84 8.56
N ASP A 79 16.42 -10.83 7.95
CA ASP A 79 16.85 -9.42 8.04
C ASP A 79 16.83 -8.95 9.50
N SER A 80 17.97 -8.42 9.96
CA SER A 80 18.13 -7.96 11.34
C SER A 80 17.22 -6.79 11.72
N ASN A 81 16.89 -5.93 10.77
CA ASN A 81 15.96 -4.82 10.97
C ASN A 81 14.53 -5.33 11.07
N LEU A 82 14.19 -6.35 10.28
CA LEU A 82 12.86 -6.96 10.33
C LEU A 82 12.55 -7.52 11.71
N LYS A 83 13.51 -8.13 12.39
CA LYS A 83 13.33 -8.68 13.75
C LYS A 83 12.85 -7.63 14.74
N LYS A 84 13.27 -6.38 14.58
CA LYS A 84 12.78 -5.25 15.39
C LYS A 84 11.39 -4.83 14.97
N ASP A 85 11.11 -4.79 13.67
CA ASP A 85 9.83 -4.39 13.11
C ASP A 85 8.68 -5.35 13.49
N ILE A 86 8.98 -6.65 13.62
CA ILE A 86 7.98 -7.67 13.97
C ILE A 86 7.82 -7.88 15.48
N GLN A 87 8.73 -7.32 16.28
CA GLN A 87 8.63 -7.40 17.73
C GLN A 87 7.40 -6.63 18.21
N GLY A 88 6.48 -7.33 18.87
CA GLY A 88 5.23 -6.73 19.34
C GLY A 88 4.06 -6.78 18.36
N LEU A 89 4.23 -7.37 17.16
CA LEU A 89 3.09 -7.65 16.30
C LEU A 89 2.21 -8.76 16.91
N PRO A 90 0.89 -8.60 16.94
CA PRO A 90 0.00 -9.59 17.52
C PRO A 90 -0.21 -10.81 16.61
N TYR A 91 0.20 -10.74 15.35
CA TYR A 91 0.08 -11.81 14.38
C TYR A 91 1.45 -12.45 14.06
N LYS A 92 1.40 -13.68 13.56
CA LYS A 92 2.60 -14.46 13.31
C LYS A 92 3.25 -14.13 11.98
N VAL A 93 4.54 -13.77 12.02
CA VAL A 93 5.42 -13.67 10.86
C VAL A 93 6.26 -14.95 10.78
N ILE A 94 6.32 -15.55 9.61
CA ILE A 94 6.96 -16.84 9.34
C ILE A 94 7.90 -16.73 8.13
N LYS A 95 8.77 -17.70 7.96
CA LYS A 95 9.49 -17.90 6.70
C LYS A 95 8.56 -18.42 5.63
N SER A 96 8.72 -17.92 4.40
CA SER A 96 8.07 -18.45 3.22
C SER A 96 8.48 -19.91 2.95
N ASP A 97 7.73 -20.60 2.11
CA ASP A 97 8.02 -22.01 1.79
C ASP A 97 9.35 -22.17 1.03
N ASN A 98 9.84 -21.15 0.34
CA ASN A 98 11.19 -21.11 -0.25
C ASN A 98 12.29 -20.80 0.81
N GLY A 99 11.91 -20.51 2.05
CA GLY A 99 12.82 -20.32 3.18
C GLY A 99 13.55 -18.98 3.25
N THR A 100 13.19 -17.99 2.44
CA THR A 100 13.88 -16.70 2.40
C THR A 100 13.02 -15.54 2.87
N ASP A 101 11.79 -15.41 2.39
CA ASP A 101 10.99 -14.21 2.57
C ASP A 101 10.18 -14.23 3.87
N ALA A 102 9.88 -13.05 4.39
CA ALA A 102 8.97 -12.88 5.52
C ALA A 102 7.52 -12.94 5.04
N TRP A 103 6.77 -13.93 5.50
CA TRP A 103 5.35 -14.13 5.23
C TRP A 103 4.54 -14.00 6.52
N VAL A 104 3.24 -13.89 6.40
CA VAL A 104 2.32 -13.88 7.54
C VAL A 104 1.44 -15.14 7.52
N GLN A 105 1.02 -15.56 8.70
CA GLN A 105 0.18 -16.76 8.85
C GLN A 105 -1.15 -16.40 9.50
N SER A 106 -2.25 -16.84 8.88
CA SER A 106 -3.58 -16.86 9.47
C SER A 106 -4.04 -18.30 9.55
N ARG A 107 -4.13 -18.83 10.76
CA ARG A 107 -4.44 -20.24 11.01
C ARG A 107 -3.47 -21.18 10.27
N ASP A 108 -4.00 -22.00 9.36
CA ASP A 108 -3.27 -22.94 8.50
C ASP A 108 -2.80 -22.33 7.17
N LYS A 109 -3.22 -21.09 6.86
CA LYS A 109 -2.90 -20.41 5.59
C LYS A 109 -1.75 -19.43 5.76
N LYS A 110 -0.88 -19.42 4.77
CA LYS A 110 0.27 -18.51 4.68
C LYS A 110 0.02 -17.50 3.55
N TYR A 111 0.42 -16.26 3.79
CA TYR A 111 0.28 -15.19 2.81
C TYR A 111 1.58 -14.42 2.69
N SER A 112 1.99 -14.15 1.46
CA SER A 112 3.07 -13.19 1.22
C SER A 112 2.60 -11.75 1.51
N PRO A 113 3.50 -10.83 1.86
CA PRO A 113 3.18 -9.42 1.99
C PRO A 113 2.55 -8.84 0.72
N SER A 114 2.97 -9.31 -0.45
CA SER A 114 2.37 -8.91 -1.73
C SER A 114 0.91 -9.36 -1.86
N GLN A 115 0.54 -10.54 -1.36
CA GLN A 115 -0.86 -10.99 -1.36
C GLN A 115 -1.73 -10.16 -0.41
N ILE A 116 -1.24 -9.85 0.80
CA ILE A 116 -1.96 -8.97 1.73
C ILE A 116 -2.11 -7.56 1.14
N SER A 117 -1.04 -7.02 0.56
CA SER A 117 -1.08 -5.72 -0.12
C SER A 117 -2.04 -5.72 -1.31
N ALA A 118 -2.11 -6.83 -2.06
CA ALA A 118 -3.05 -6.97 -3.17
C ALA A 118 -4.51 -6.85 -2.72
N PHE A 119 -4.88 -7.35 -1.55
CA PHE A 119 -6.25 -7.19 -1.03
C PHE A 119 -6.59 -5.72 -0.76
N ILE A 120 -5.62 -4.92 -0.31
CA ILE A 120 -5.79 -3.48 -0.15
C ILE A 120 -5.93 -2.80 -1.52
N LEU A 121 -5.08 -3.17 -2.49
CA LEU A 121 -5.15 -2.65 -3.86
C LEU A 121 -6.47 -3.01 -4.56
N MET A 122 -7.01 -4.22 -4.32
CA MET A 122 -8.35 -4.61 -4.81
C MET A 122 -9.43 -3.68 -4.25
N LYS A 123 -9.34 -3.29 -2.97
CA LYS A 123 -10.28 -2.34 -2.36
C LYS A 123 -10.15 -0.95 -2.96
N MET A 124 -8.94 -0.51 -3.28
CA MET A 124 -8.70 0.76 -3.99
C MET A 124 -9.30 0.73 -5.40
N LYS A 125 -9.06 -0.38 -6.13
CA LYS A 125 -9.64 -0.63 -7.45
C LYS A 125 -11.16 -0.60 -7.41
N GLU A 126 -11.79 -1.33 -6.49
CA GLU A 126 -13.24 -1.37 -6.29
C GLU A 126 -13.83 0.04 -6.06
N SER A 127 -13.19 0.84 -5.21
CA SER A 127 -13.61 2.22 -4.95
C SER A 127 -13.57 3.08 -6.22
N ALA A 128 -12.51 2.92 -7.01
CA ALA A 128 -12.38 3.64 -8.29
C ALA A 128 -13.41 3.18 -9.32
N GLU A 129 -13.63 1.87 -9.48
CA GLU A 129 -14.60 1.29 -10.40
C GLU A 129 -16.03 1.72 -10.06
N LYS A 130 -16.37 1.74 -8.76
CA LYS A 130 -17.68 2.22 -8.28
C LYS A 130 -17.89 3.68 -8.63
N TYR A 131 -16.89 4.53 -8.44
CA TYR A 131 -16.96 5.95 -8.79
C TYR A 131 -17.07 6.17 -10.30
N LEU A 132 -16.29 5.42 -11.08
CA LEU A 132 -16.16 5.59 -12.53
C LEU A 132 -17.30 4.90 -13.32
N GLY A 133 -18.01 3.96 -12.70
CA GLY A 133 -19.02 3.13 -13.36
C GLY A 133 -18.44 2.21 -14.45
N SER A 134 -17.12 1.93 -14.40
CA SER A 134 -16.42 1.14 -15.42
C SER A 134 -15.20 0.42 -14.82
N GLU A 135 -14.79 -0.67 -15.47
CA GLU A 135 -13.62 -1.45 -15.09
C GLU A 135 -12.33 -0.62 -15.14
N VAL A 136 -11.46 -0.81 -14.15
CA VAL A 136 -10.13 -0.21 -14.06
C VAL A 136 -9.07 -1.29 -14.19
N LYS A 137 -8.18 -1.12 -15.17
CA LYS A 137 -7.11 -2.10 -15.45
C LYS A 137 -5.71 -1.61 -15.15
N GLN A 138 -5.51 -0.29 -15.06
CA GLN A 138 -4.18 0.31 -15.01
C GLN A 138 -4.01 1.20 -13.78
N ALA A 139 -2.84 1.13 -13.17
CA ALA A 139 -2.50 1.95 -12.00
C ALA A 139 -1.06 2.45 -12.03
N VAL A 140 -0.85 3.58 -11.35
CA VAL A 140 0.43 4.04 -10.86
C VAL A 140 0.40 3.90 -9.34
N ILE A 141 1.45 3.29 -8.75
CA ILE A 141 1.50 3.03 -7.30
C ILE A 141 2.73 3.73 -6.72
N THR A 142 2.59 4.36 -5.57
CA THR A 142 3.70 5.02 -4.88
C THR A 142 4.40 4.07 -3.90
N VAL A 143 5.71 4.30 -3.71
CA VAL A 143 6.56 3.61 -2.74
C VAL A 143 7.51 4.61 -2.08
N PRO A 144 8.01 4.35 -0.87
CA PRO A 144 9.07 5.14 -0.26
C PRO A 144 10.31 5.24 -1.17
N ALA A 145 11.00 6.38 -1.12
CA ALA A 145 12.19 6.60 -1.95
C ALA A 145 13.32 5.60 -1.66
N TYR A 146 13.42 5.12 -0.42
CA TYR A 146 14.44 4.15 0.02
C TYR A 146 14.12 2.69 -0.33
N PHE A 147 12.95 2.39 -0.92
CA PHE A 147 12.65 1.02 -1.36
C PHE A 147 13.66 0.55 -2.39
N ASN A 148 14.23 -0.64 -2.14
CA ASN A 148 15.09 -1.32 -3.09
C ASN A 148 14.28 -2.00 -4.22
N ASP A 149 14.99 -2.57 -5.20
CA ASP A 149 14.36 -3.20 -6.36
C ASP A 149 13.45 -4.38 -5.99
N ALA A 150 13.82 -5.18 -4.99
CA ALA A 150 13.00 -6.30 -4.52
C ALA A 150 11.67 -5.82 -3.93
N GLN A 151 11.69 -4.75 -3.14
CA GLN A 151 10.49 -4.15 -2.55
C GLN A 151 9.59 -3.50 -3.62
N ARG A 152 10.20 -2.83 -4.61
CA ARG A 152 9.49 -2.26 -5.77
C ARG A 152 8.84 -3.34 -6.61
N GLN A 153 9.57 -4.42 -6.89
CA GLN A 153 9.03 -5.57 -7.63
C GLN A 153 7.89 -6.23 -6.87
N ALA A 154 8.04 -6.48 -5.57
CA ALA A 154 7.00 -7.07 -4.74
C ALA A 154 5.73 -6.19 -4.67
N THR A 155 5.88 -4.85 -4.71
CA THR A 155 4.74 -3.92 -4.82
C THR A 155 4.07 -4.01 -6.19
N LYS A 156 4.86 -4.15 -7.26
CA LYS A 156 4.34 -4.35 -8.62
C LYS A 156 3.59 -5.68 -8.73
N ASP A 157 4.13 -6.74 -8.12
CA ASP A 157 3.48 -8.06 -8.08
C ASP A 157 2.16 -8.01 -7.30
N ALA A 158 2.09 -7.24 -6.20
CA ALA A 158 0.84 -7.01 -5.49
C ALA A 158 -0.23 -6.37 -6.40
N GLY A 159 0.16 -5.39 -7.21
CA GLY A 159 -0.73 -4.79 -8.22
C GLY A 159 -1.22 -5.81 -9.25
N LYS A 160 -0.32 -6.66 -9.76
CA LYS A 160 -0.67 -7.74 -10.69
C LYS A 160 -1.63 -8.76 -10.06
N ILE A 161 -1.42 -9.16 -8.82
CA ILE A 161 -2.33 -10.04 -8.06
C ILE A 161 -3.71 -9.38 -7.90
N ALA A 162 -3.75 -8.05 -7.72
CA ALA A 162 -4.99 -7.28 -7.64
C ALA A 162 -5.70 -7.09 -9.01
N GLY A 163 -5.16 -7.64 -10.09
CA GLY A 163 -5.70 -7.50 -11.44
C GLY A 163 -5.46 -6.11 -12.04
N LEU A 164 -4.36 -5.47 -11.65
CA LEU A 164 -3.93 -4.18 -12.17
C LEU A 164 -2.63 -4.32 -12.98
N GLU A 165 -2.60 -3.74 -14.17
CA GLU A 165 -1.36 -3.43 -14.88
C GLU A 165 -0.71 -2.22 -14.20
N VAL A 166 0.40 -2.43 -13.51
CA VAL A 166 1.14 -1.36 -12.85
C VAL A 166 2.06 -0.69 -13.87
N LEU A 167 1.64 0.46 -14.37
CA LEU A 167 2.37 1.20 -15.41
C LEU A 167 3.66 1.79 -14.88
N ARG A 168 3.64 2.31 -13.65
CA ARG A 168 4.80 2.90 -12.96
C ARG A 168 4.74 2.68 -11.47
N ILE A 169 5.92 2.53 -10.87
CA ILE A 169 6.16 2.72 -9.44
C ILE A 169 6.86 4.08 -9.30
N ILE A 170 6.31 4.97 -8.48
CA ILE A 170 6.81 6.34 -8.26
C ILE A 170 7.18 6.52 -6.80
N ASN A 171 8.23 7.27 -6.51
CA ASN A 171 8.60 7.58 -5.13
C ASN A 171 7.56 8.53 -4.50
N GLU A 172 7.15 8.24 -3.27
CA GLU A 172 6.19 9.06 -2.50
C GLU A 172 6.56 10.54 -2.45
N PRO A 173 7.81 10.93 -2.13
CA PRO A 173 8.19 12.34 -2.13
C PRO A 173 8.15 12.98 -3.53
N THR A 174 8.42 12.24 -4.58
CA THR A 174 8.30 12.71 -5.96
C THR A 174 6.83 12.96 -6.30
N ALA A 175 5.93 12.05 -5.95
CA ALA A 175 4.50 12.20 -6.16
C ALA A 175 3.94 13.43 -5.39
N ALA A 176 4.37 13.62 -4.14
CA ALA A 176 4.00 14.78 -3.34
C ALA A 176 4.48 16.10 -3.98
N ALA A 177 5.72 16.15 -4.46
CA ALA A 177 6.27 17.32 -5.14
C ALA A 177 5.49 17.66 -6.43
N LEU A 178 5.14 16.65 -7.23
CA LEU A 178 4.33 16.80 -8.44
C LEU A 178 2.92 17.31 -8.10
N ALA A 179 2.28 16.74 -7.09
CA ALA A 179 0.94 17.16 -6.64
C ALA A 179 0.92 18.62 -6.15
N TYR A 180 2.02 19.08 -5.58
CA TYR A 180 2.19 20.48 -5.16
C TYR A 180 2.50 21.43 -6.33
N GLY A 181 2.69 20.92 -7.55
CA GLY A 181 2.98 21.69 -8.77
C GLY A 181 4.40 22.24 -8.81
N LEU A 182 5.35 21.53 -8.21
CA LEU A 182 6.76 21.98 -8.17
C LEU A 182 7.50 21.70 -9.48
N ASP A 183 7.00 20.80 -10.32
CA ASP A 183 7.47 20.53 -11.68
C ASP A 183 7.43 21.75 -12.61
N LYS A 184 6.58 22.73 -12.30
CA LYS A 184 6.37 23.97 -13.09
C LYS A 184 7.19 25.17 -12.60
N LYS A 185 8.04 24.97 -11.60
CA LYS A 185 8.83 26.05 -10.98
C LYS A 185 10.29 25.96 -11.42
N LYS A 186 11.02 27.10 -11.29
CA LYS A 186 12.46 27.16 -11.56
C LYS A 186 13.22 26.14 -10.71
N ALA A 187 14.38 25.69 -11.21
CA ALA A 187 15.29 24.79 -10.50
C ALA A 187 15.52 25.21 -9.03
N LYS A 188 15.34 24.25 -8.11
CA LYS A 188 15.52 24.49 -6.68
C LYS A 188 15.62 23.15 -5.91
N THR A 189 16.20 23.22 -4.74
CA THR A 189 16.19 22.15 -3.76
C THR A 189 14.99 22.30 -2.83
N ILE A 190 14.26 21.21 -2.60
CA ILE A 190 13.11 21.17 -1.70
C ILE A 190 13.28 20.02 -0.69
N ALA A 191 12.66 20.17 0.45
CA ALA A 191 12.48 19.07 1.41
C ALA A 191 11.01 18.65 1.42
N VAL A 192 10.76 17.35 1.33
CA VAL A 192 9.45 16.75 1.55
C VAL A 192 9.45 16.11 2.93
N TYR A 193 8.55 16.55 3.78
CA TYR A 193 8.35 16.09 5.14
C TYR A 193 7.06 15.25 5.17
N ASP A 194 7.20 13.94 5.32
CA ASP A 194 6.07 12.99 5.34
C ASP A 194 5.94 12.37 6.74
N LEU A 195 4.91 12.80 7.47
CA LEU A 195 4.56 12.27 8.78
C LEU A 195 3.26 11.47 8.67
N GLY A 196 3.40 10.17 8.49
CA GLY A 196 2.28 9.23 8.43
C GLY A 196 1.83 8.71 9.80
N GLY A 197 0.86 7.79 9.79
CA GLY A 197 0.35 7.16 11.01
C GLY A 197 1.29 6.11 11.62
N GLY A 198 2.32 5.67 10.91
CA GLY A 198 3.25 4.62 11.36
C GLY A 198 4.71 4.86 10.99
N THR A 199 4.97 5.82 10.12
CA THR A 199 6.32 6.18 9.64
C THR A 199 6.48 7.69 9.59
N PHE A 200 7.74 8.11 9.67
CA PHE A 200 8.18 9.46 9.38
C PHE A 200 9.30 9.39 8.36
N ASP A 201 9.14 10.09 7.25
CA ASP A 201 10.12 10.14 6.19
C ASP A 201 10.43 11.60 5.82
N ILE A 202 11.71 11.91 5.63
CA ILE A 202 12.17 13.19 5.10
C ILE A 202 13.01 12.93 3.85
N SER A 203 12.71 13.64 2.77
CA SER A 203 13.41 13.52 1.50
C SER A 203 13.81 14.87 0.99
N VAL A 204 15.05 14.99 0.49
CA VAL A 204 15.52 16.18 -0.20
C VAL A 204 15.54 15.89 -1.69
N LEU A 205 14.90 16.77 -2.46
CA LEU A 205 14.77 16.64 -3.92
C LEU A 205 15.38 17.88 -4.58
N GLU A 206 16.15 17.64 -5.61
CA GLU A 206 16.63 18.68 -6.51
C GLU A 206 15.75 18.67 -7.77
N LEU A 207 15.18 19.82 -8.08
CA LEU A 207 14.32 20.04 -9.24
C LEU A 207 15.10 20.86 -10.25
N GLY A 208 15.25 20.33 -11.47
CA GLY A 208 15.97 20.96 -12.57
C GLY A 208 15.20 20.95 -13.88
#